data_e119da9dc0f6fc5d126880306240c2e5
#
_entry.id   e119da9dc0f6fc5d126880306240c2e5
#
_cell.length_a   1.000
_cell.length_b   1.000
_cell.length_c   1.000
_cell.angle_alpha   90.00
_cell.angle_beta   90.00
_cell.angle_gamma   90.00
#
_symmetry.space_group_name_H-M   'P 1'
#
loop_
_entity.id
_entity.type
_entity.pdbx_description
1 polymer ?
#
loop_
_entity_poly.entity_id
_entity_poly.type
_entity_poly.pdbx_seq_one_letter_code
_entity_poly.pdbx_strand_id
1 'polypeptide(L)'
;RMAFNVLLFLVLVAVLRRRLPTGTDFWHSCVVGALIHGFYLGGTYFAIALGMPAGLSSLLVGIQPILTAALLVVFVREEFKPSQWLGLALGFVGITMVLMGKMEWQSEQHKVLAIGLCLLALVGITLGTLYQKKHCQQVDMVGGATVQYLAALIMFLPVAMQFETMQVQWELEFILTVLWLVVVLSCVAILLLLYMVRNGASSSVASVFYLVPPTTAIQAWLAFGESFDWMGISGFVLAATAVYLVVKKPDLTIKKAIKTEYT
;
A
#
# COMPACT_ATOMS: atom_id res chain seq x y z
N ARG A 1 6.47 -1.24 16.55
CA ARG A 1 5.91 -0.21 15.68
C ARG A 1 4.43 0.06 15.98
N MET A 2 3.54 -0.96 15.97
CA MET A 2 2.08 -0.73 16.15
C MET A 2 1.75 -0.13 17.51
N ALA A 3 2.35 -0.59 18.60
CA ALA A 3 2.15 -0.02 19.94
C ALA A 3 2.57 1.45 20.03
N PHE A 4 3.71 1.81 19.44
CA PHE A 4 4.16 3.20 19.39
C PHE A 4 3.25 4.08 18.52
N ASN A 5 2.71 3.54 17.41
CA ASN A 5 1.74 4.27 16.61
C ASN A 5 0.45 4.51 17.40
N VAL A 6 -0.08 3.51 18.10
CA VAL A 6 -1.27 3.69 18.95
C VAL A 6 -1.03 4.79 19.98
N LEU A 7 0.12 4.75 20.68
CA LEU A 7 0.46 5.76 21.68
C LEU A 7 0.56 7.16 21.05
N LEU A 8 1.29 7.31 19.94
CA LEU A 8 1.43 8.58 19.23
C LEU A 8 0.08 9.14 18.78
N PHE A 9 -0.77 8.31 18.17
CA PHE A 9 -2.06 8.75 17.67
C PHE A 9 -3.05 9.04 18.80
N LEU A 10 -2.98 8.36 19.95
CA LEU A 10 -3.74 8.73 21.15
C LEU A 10 -3.33 10.10 21.68
N VAL A 11 -2.02 10.40 21.71
CA VAL A 11 -1.52 11.74 22.06
C VAL A 11 -2.03 12.78 21.07
N LEU A 12 -1.98 12.49 19.76
CA LEU A 12 -2.50 13.38 18.72
C LEU A 12 -4.02 13.62 18.88
N VAL A 13 -4.79 12.57 19.18
CA VAL A 13 -6.24 12.71 19.45
C VAL A 13 -6.48 13.66 20.62
N ALA A 14 -5.72 13.50 21.72
CA ALA A 14 -5.85 14.33 22.92
C ALA A 14 -5.43 15.80 22.64
N VAL A 15 -4.25 16.02 22.04
CA VAL A 15 -3.70 17.35 21.77
C VAL A 15 -4.54 18.10 20.73
N LEU A 16 -4.94 17.43 19.64
CA LEU A 16 -5.73 18.02 18.56
C LEU A 16 -7.24 18.00 18.87
N ARG A 17 -7.63 17.49 20.02
CA ARG A 17 -9.03 17.36 20.47
C ARG A 17 -9.92 16.68 19.41
N ARG A 18 -9.38 15.61 18.77
CA ARG A 18 -10.09 14.84 17.78
C ARG A 18 -11.01 13.81 18.45
N ARG A 19 -12.00 13.32 17.68
CA ARG A 19 -12.95 12.33 18.21
C ARG A 19 -12.53 10.93 17.74
N LEU A 20 -12.57 9.99 18.69
CA LEU A 20 -12.47 8.57 18.34
C LEU A 20 -13.79 8.13 17.70
N PRO A 21 -13.74 7.28 16.67
CA PRO A 21 -14.94 6.71 16.09
C PRO A 21 -15.66 5.82 17.12
N THR A 22 -16.99 5.82 17.08
CA THR A 22 -17.85 5.04 17.96
C THR A 22 -18.88 4.24 17.15
N GLY A 23 -19.51 3.26 17.77
CA GLY A 23 -20.55 2.46 17.13
C GLY A 23 -20.06 1.74 15.88
N THR A 24 -20.76 1.91 14.77
CA THR A 24 -20.44 1.27 13.47
C THR A 24 -19.13 1.76 12.89
N ASP A 25 -18.79 3.04 13.06
CA ASP A 25 -17.55 3.64 12.56
C ASP A 25 -16.31 3.04 13.24
N PHE A 26 -16.42 2.66 14.51
CA PHE A 26 -15.37 1.94 15.23
C PHE A 26 -15.09 0.58 14.55
N TRP A 27 -16.12 -0.21 14.28
CA TRP A 27 -15.98 -1.51 13.64
C TRP A 27 -15.48 -1.40 12.20
N HIS A 28 -15.95 -0.40 11.45
CA HIS A 28 -15.41 -0.13 10.11
C HIS A 28 -13.93 0.23 10.17
N SER A 29 -13.51 1.03 11.14
CA SER A 29 -12.10 1.36 11.35
C SER A 29 -11.27 0.14 11.75
N CYS A 30 -11.81 -0.78 12.57
CA CYS A 30 -11.14 -2.04 12.90
C CYS A 30 -10.91 -2.92 11.65
N VAL A 31 -11.91 -3.07 10.79
CA VAL A 31 -11.79 -3.83 9.54
C VAL A 31 -10.71 -3.23 8.64
N VAL A 32 -10.71 -1.91 8.47
CA VAL A 32 -9.67 -1.21 7.70
C VAL A 32 -8.29 -1.44 8.32
N GLY A 33 -8.19 -1.35 9.64
CA GLY A 33 -6.94 -1.60 10.38
C GLY A 33 -6.40 -3.01 10.15
N ALA A 34 -7.26 -4.02 10.24
CA ALA A 34 -6.90 -5.41 9.96
C ALA A 34 -6.41 -5.59 8.50
N LEU A 35 -7.10 -4.99 7.54
CA LEU A 35 -6.75 -5.12 6.12
C LEU A 35 -5.47 -4.34 5.75
N ILE A 36 -5.39 -3.05 6.11
CA ILE A 36 -4.29 -2.17 5.69
C ILE A 36 -3.07 -2.34 6.59
N HIS A 37 -3.23 -2.41 7.89
CA HIS A 37 -2.10 -2.49 8.80
C HIS A 37 -1.81 -3.94 9.23
N GLY A 38 -2.81 -4.82 9.27
CA GLY A 38 -2.65 -6.24 9.55
C GLY A 38 -2.14 -7.00 8.33
N PHE A 39 -3.02 -7.31 7.39
CA PHE A 39 -2.67 -8.17 6.24
C PHE A 39 -1.66 -7.53 5.30
N TYR A 40 -1.81 -6.25 4.95
CA TYR A 40 -0.87 -5.61 4.03
C TYR A 40 0.53 -5.44 4.66
N LEU A 41 0.65 -4.72 5.76
CA LEU A 41 1.97 -4.52 6.37
C LEU A 41 2.56 -5.82 6.91
N GLY A 42 1.74 -6.67 7.55
CA GLY A 42 2.18 -7.96 8.05
C GLY A 42 2.67 -8.86 6.92
N GLY A 43 1.86 -9.05 5.88
CA GLY A 43 2.23 -9.87 4.72
C GLY A 43 3.51 -9.37 4.04
N THR A 44 3.64 -8.05 3.86
CA THR A 44 4.85 -7.43 3.27
C THR A 44 6.08 -7.68 4.13
N TYR A 45 6.01 -7.43 5.44
CA TYR A 45 7.15 -7.60 6.33
C TYR A 45 7.55 -9.07 6.49
N PHE A 46 6.59 -9.98 6.63
CA PHE A 46 6.89 -11.41 6.68
C PHE A 46 7.48 -11.92 5.36
N ALA A 47 7.01 -11.44 4.21
CA ALA A 47 7.59 -11.81 2.92
C ALA A 47 9.07 -11.38 2.84
N ILE A 48 9.40 -10.16 3.27
CA ILE A 48 10.78 -9.66 3.31
C ILE A 48 11.61 -10.44 4.34
N ALA A 49 11.08 -10.73 5.52
CA ALA A 49 11.75 -11.53 6.55
C ALA A 49 12.06 -12.96 6.07
N LEU A 50 11.26 -13.51 5.16
CA LEU A 50 11.50 -14.79 4.50
C LEU A 50 12.49 -14.70 3.31
N GLY A 51 13.11 -13.54 3.10
CA GLY A 51 14.15 -13.34 2.10
C GLY A 51 13.66 -12.79 0.75
N MET A 52 12.41 -12.29 0.67
CA MET A 52 11.94 -11.59 -0.52
C MET A 52 12.65 -10.23 -0.64
N PRO A 53 13.22 -9.90 -1.81
CA PRO A 53 13.77 -8.56 -2.06
C PRO A 53 12.73 -7.46 -1.88
N ALA A 54 13.12 -6.36 -1.22
CA ALA A 54 12.21 -5.25 -0.91
C ALA A 54 11.67 -4.58 -2.18
N GLY A 55 12.51 -4.49 -3.23
CA GLY A 55 12.10 -3.98 -4.53
C GLY A 55 11.00 -4.82 -5.17
N LEU A 56 11.09 -6.16 -5.11
CA LEU A 56 10.06 -7.05 -5.62
C LEU A 56 8.76 -6.93 -4.81
N SER A 57 8.86 -6.90 -3.49
CA SER A 57 7.70 -6.71 -2.61
C SER A 57 6.95 -5.42 -2.94
N SER A 58 7.69 -4.30 -3.10
CA SER A 58 7.08 -3.01 -3.46
C SER A 58 6.44 -3.02 -4.85
N LEU A 59 7.03 -3.72 -5.81
CA LEU A 59 6.47 -3.86 -7.14
C LEU A 59 5.14 -4.63 -7.11
N LEU A 60 5.12 -5.80 -6.44
CA LEU A 60 3.91 -6.61 -6.33
C LEU A 60 2.76 -5.82 -5.68
N VAL A 61 3.04 -5.11 -4.59
CA VAL A 61 2.03 -4.26 -3.94
C VAL A 61 1.69 -3.02 -4.79
N GLY A 62 2.66 -2.49 -5.53
CA GLY A 62 2.48 -1.36 -6.45
C GLY A 62 1.48 -1.61 -7.58
N ILE A 63 1.08 -2.88 -7.82
CA ILE A 63 0.01 -3.24 -8.75
C ILE A 63 -1.40 -2.97 -8.19
N GLN A 64 -1.50 -2.57 -6.93
CA GLN A 64 -2.78 -2.25 -6.27
C GLN A 64 -3.75 -1.44 -7.16
N PRO A 65 -3.36 -0.39 -7.89
CA PRO A 65 -4.28 0.35 -8.76
C PRO A 65 -4.88 -0.53 -9.87
N ILE A 66 -4.10 -1.46 -10.40
CA ILE A 66 -4.56 -2.40 -11.44
C ILE A 66 -5.59 -3.37 -10.86
N LEU A 67 -5.30 -3.96 -9.69
CA LEU A 67 -6.23 -4.85 -9.01
C LEU A 67 -7.50 -4.10 -8.59
N THR A 68 -7.37 -2.88 -8.06
CA THR A 68 -8.52 -2.01 -7.73
C THR A 68 -9.40 -1.78 -8.94
N ALA A 69 -8.82 -1.43 -10.08
CA ALA A 69 -9.54 -1.20 -11.31
C ALA A 69 -10.25 -2.48 -11.80
N ALA A 70 -9.58 -3.63 -11.76
CA ALA A 70 -10.18 -4.91 -12.13
C ALA A 70 -11.39 -5.26 -11.24
N LEU A 71 -11.27 -5.05 -9.92
CA LEU A 71 -12.38 -5.29 -8.98
C LEU A 71 -13.56 -4.34 -9.24
N LEU A 72 -13.31 -3.08 -9.57
CA LEU A 72 -14.38 -2.14 -9.92
C LEU A 72 -15.14 -2.56 -11.18
N VAL A 73 -14.45 -3.08 -12.19
CA VAL A 73 -15.13 -3.63 -13.39
C VAL A 73 -16.01 -4.82 -13.04
N VAL A 74 -15.46 -5.76 -12.29
CA VAL A 74 -16.18 -7.02 -11.99
C VAL A 74 -17.38 -6.77 -11.07
N PHE A 75 -17.20 -5.98 -9.99
CA PHE A 75 -18.23 -5.82 -8.96
C PHE A 75 -19.13 -4.60 -9.15
N VAL A 76 -18.62 -3.53 -9.77
CA VAL A 76 -19.35 -2.26 -9.97
C VAL A 76 -19.82 -2.12 -11.42
N ARG A 77 -19.35 -3.02 -12.32
CA ARG A 77 -19.63 -3.00 -13.76
C ARG A 77 -19.22 -1.69 -14.44
N GLU A 78 -18.11 -1.11 -13.97
CA GLU A 78 -17.50 0.03 -14.66
C GLU A 78 -16.96 -0.42 -16.02
N GLU A 79 -17.23 0.36 -17.07
CA GLU A 79 -16.69 0.08 -18.40
C GLU A 79 -15.21 0.47 -18.48
N PHE A 80 -14.37 -0.48 -18.85
CA PHE A 80 -12.95 -0.26 -19.07
C PHE A 80 -12.69 0.18 -20.50
N LYS A 81 -11.82 1.19 -20.60
CA LYS A 81 -11.27 1.62 -21.88
C LYS A 81 -10.23 0.63 -22.40
N PRO A 82 -10.01 0.54 -23.72
CA PRO A 82 -8.97 -0.30 -24.31
C PRO A 82 -7.57 -0.05 -23.71
N SER A 83 -7.24 1.21 -23.37
CA SER A 83 -5.97 1.56 -22.72
C SER A 83 -5.80 0.95 -21.34
N GLN A 84 -6.89 0.78 -20.60
CA GLN A 84 -6.86 0.16 -19.27
C GLN A 84 -6.68 -1.37 -19.37
N TRP A 85 -7.30 -2.00 -20.37
CA TRP A 85 -7.07 -3.41 -20.69
C TRP A 85 -5.62 -3.66 -21.12
N LEU A 86 -5.07 -2.78 -21.96
CA LEU A 86 -3.65 -2.84 -22.32
C LEU A 86 -2.76 -2.67 -21.08
N GLY A 87 -3.11 -1.74 -20.18
CA GLY A 87 -2.41 -1.58 -18.91
C GLY A 87 -2.43 -2.83 -18.05
N LEU A 88 -3.58 -3.52 -17.93
CA LEU A 88 -3.68 -4.80 -17.19
C LEU A 88 -2.75 -5.87 -17.80
N ALA A 89 -2.75 -6.01 -19.13
CA ALA A 89 -1.91 -6.98 -19.83
C ALA A 89 -0.41 -6.66 -19.62
N LEU A 90 -0.02 -5.40 -19.80
CA LEU A 90 1.38 -4.96 -19.57
C LEU A 90 1.81 -5.14 -18.12
N GLY A 91 0.92 -4.88 -17.16
CA GLY A 91 1.19 -5.10 -15.75
C GLY A 91 1.47 -6.57 -15.45
N PHE A 92 0.64 -7.47 -15.98
CA PHE A 92 0.84 -8.91 -15.82
C PHE A 92 2.17 -9.37 -16.42
N VAL A 93 2.48 -8.93 -17.65
CA VAL A 93 3.76 -9.25 -18.31
C VAL A 93 4.93 -8.69 -17.52
N GLY A 94 4.86 -7.42 -17.09
CA GLY A 94 5.92 -6.78 -16.31
C GLY A 94 6.23 -7.53 -15.01
N ILE A 95 5.20 -7.95 -14.27
CA ILE A 95 5.40 -8.73 -13.04
C ILE A 95 6.04 -10.08 -13.35
N THR A 96 5.54 -10.77 -14.38
CA THR A 96 6.09 -12.06 -14.79
C THR A 96 7.56 -11.94 -15.13
N MET A 97 7.96 -10.89 -15.86
CA MET A 97 9.36 -10.63 -16.18
C MET A 97 10.22 -10.41 -14.93
N VAL A 98 9.72 -9.63 -13.95
CA VAL A 98 10.45 -9.42 -12.70
C VAL A 98 10.57 -10.69 -11.88
N LEU A 99 9.51 -11.50 -11.81
CA LEU A 99 9.52 -12.77 -11.08
C LEU A 99 10.42 -13.83 -11.75
N MET A 100 10.55 -13.79 -13.08
CA MET A 100 11.42 -14.69 -13.85
C MET A 100 12.86 -14.19 -13.95
N GLY A 101 13.11 -12.90 -13.70
CA GLY A 101 14.43 -12.31 -13.69
C GLY A 101 15.32 -12.95 -12.61
N LYS A 102 16.64 -12.86 -12.81
CA LYS A 102 17.62 -13.31 -11.84
C LYS A 102 17.67 -12.31 -10.68
N MET A 103 16.81 -12.55 -9.68
CA MET A 103 16.85 -11.81 -8.42
C MET A 103 17.57 -12.65 -7.37
N GLU A 104 18.44 -12.02 -6.61
CA GLU A 104 19.09 -12.66 -5.48
C GLU A 104 18.09 -12.78 -4.33
N TRP A 105 17.56 -13.99 -4.15
CA TRP A 105 16.75 -14.33 -3.00
C TRP A 105 17.65 -14.77 -1.84
N GLN A 106 17.42 -14.24 -0.68
CA GLN A 106 18.17 -14.66 0.51
C GLN A 106 17.85 -16.11 0.90
N SER A 107 16.65 -16.61 0.56
CA SER A 107 16.24 -17.99 0.81
C SER A 107 15.30 -18.49 -0.30
N GLU A 108 15.78 -19.42 -1.10
CA GLU A 108 14.95 -20.13 -2.11
C GLU A 108 13.87 -21.02 -1.45
N GLN A 109 14.14 -21.53 -0.23
CA GLN A 109 13.25 -22.45 0.47
C GLN A 109 11.87 -21.85 0.75
N HIS A 110 11.79 -20.54 1.01
CA HIS A 110 10.55 -19.86 1.41
C HIS A 110 9.94 -18.98 0.29
N LYS A 111 10.47 -19.05 -0.92
CA LYS A 111 10.08 -18.22 -2.06
C LYS A 111 8.58 -18.23 -2.33
N VAL A 112 7.97 -19.41 -2.42
CA VAL A 112 6.53 -19.54 -2.71
C VAL A 112 5.69 -18.94 -1.58
N LEU A 113 6.08 -19.18 -0.33
CA LEU A 113 5.39 -18.62 0.83
C LEU A 113 5.50 -17.10 0.86
N ALA A 114 6.68 -16.56 0.61
CA ALA A 114 6.91 -15.10 0.58
C ALA A 114 6.09 -14.42 -0.53
N ILE A 115 6.02 -15.00 -1.73
CA ILE A 115 5.16 -14.51 -2.82
C ILE A 115 3.68 -14.57 -2.39
N GLY A 116 3.24 -15.68 -1.79
CA GLY A 116 1.86 -15.84 -1.30
C GLY A 116 1.48 -14.77 -0.26
N LEU A 117 2.38 -14.49 0.69
CA LEU A 117 2.19 -13.44 1.70
C LEU A 117 2.15 -12.04 1.08
N CYS A 118 2.96 -11.78 0.08
CA CYS A 118 2.95 -10.51 -0.62
C CYS A 118 1.68 -10.32 -1.47
N LEU A 119 1.17 -11.38 -2.10
CA LEU A 119 -0.13 -11.36 -2.78
C LEU A 119 -1.28 -11.15 -1.79
N LEU A 120 -1.23 -11.77 -0.62
CA LEU A 120 -2.19 -11.50 0.47
C LEU A 120 -2.13 -10.03 0.91
N ALA A 121 -0.93 -9.47 1.00
CA ALA A 121 -0.72 -8.06 1.29
C ALA A 121 -1.36 -7.15 0.22
N LEU A 122 -1.18 -7.47 -1.06
CA LEU A 122 -1.81 -6.76 -2.17
C LEU A 122 -3.34 -6.79 -2.09
N VAL A 123 -3.92 -7.94 -1.80
CA VAL A 123 -5.37 -8.07 -1.58
C VAL A 123 -5.81 -7.25 -0.36
N GLY A 124 -5.06 -7.33 0.73
CA GLY A 124 -5.32 -6.58 1.97
C GLY A 124 -5.38 -5.07 1.74
N ILE A 125 -4.36 -4.50 1.10
CA ILE A 125 -4.33 -3.05 0.82
C ILE A 125 -5.41 -2.64 -0.17
N THR A 126 -5.70 -3.47 -1.17
CA THR A 126 -6.73 -3.17 -2.18
C THR A 126 -8.13 -3.16 -1.58
N LEU A 127 -8.50 -4.23 -0.88
CA LEU A 127 -9.80 -4.32 -0.22
C LEU A 127 -9.92 -3.30 0.92
N GLY A 128 -8.85 -3.09 1.68
CA GLY A 128 -8.80 -2.12 2.77
C GLY A 128 -9.05 -0.70 2.30
N THR A 129 -8.41 -0.28 1.23
CA THR A 129 -8.61 1.08 0.66
C THR A 129 -9.99 1.28 0.05
N LEU A 130 -10.52 0.27 -0.64
CA LEU A 130 -11.89 0.30 -1.16
C LEU A 130 -12.92 0.36 -0.02
N TYR A 131 -12.73 -0.46 1.01
CA TYR A 131 -13.58 -0.50 2.19
C TYR A 131 -13.54 0.82 2.96
N GLN A 132 -12.35 1.37 3.18
CA GLN A 132 -12.15 2.68 3.81
C GLN A 132 -12.87 3.78 3.04
N LYS A 133 -12.72 3.79 1.71
CA LYS A 133 -13.40 4.77 0.84
C LYS A 133 -14.92 4.66 0.93
N LYS A 134 -15.45 3.45 1.10
CA LYS A 134 -16.91 3.22 1.15
C LYS A 134 -17.51 3.55 2.52
N HIS A 135 -16.83 3.16 3.60
CA HIS A 135 -17.42 3.15 4.95
C HIS A 135 -16.83 4.16 5.93
N CYS A 136 -15.62 4.71 5.66
CA CYS A 136 -14.93 5.59 6.61
C CYS A 136 -14.75 7.03 6.11
N GLN A 137 -15.56 7.49 5.14
CA GLN A 137 -15.42 8.85 4.58
C GLN A 137 -15.67 9.96 5.60
N GLN A 138 -16.58 9.74 6.53
CA GLN A 138 -16.98 10.71 7.57
C GLN A 138 -16.20 10.53 8.88
N VAL A 139 -15.41 9.46 8.99
CA VAL A 139 -14.62 9.19 10.19
C VAL A 139 -13.50 10.23 10.32
N ASP A 140 -13.27 10.73 11.53
CA ASP A 140 -12.10 11.57 11.80
C ASP A 140 -10.82 10.78 11.49
N MET A 141 -9.92 11.39 10.73
CA MET A 141 -8.76 10.68 10.20
C MET A 141 -7.79 10.26 11.29
N VAL A 142 -7.57 11.13 12.29
CA VAL A 142 -6.65 10.85 13.40
C VAL A 142 -7.28 9.81 14.33
N GLY A 143 -8.56 9.99 14.67
CA GLY A 143 -9.30 9.03 15.48
C GLY A 143 -9.45 7.67 14.80
N GLY A 144 -9.76 7.67 13.50
CA GLY A 144 -9.85 6.44 12.70
C GLY A 144 -8.52 5.71 12.62
N ALA A 145 -7.40 6.42 12.35
CA ALA A 145 -6.06 5.83 12.33
C ALA A 145 -5.68 5.22 13.69
N THR A 146 -6.06 5.87 14.80
CA THR A 146 -5.85 5.32 16.15
C THR A 146 -6.47 3.93 16.29
N VAL A 147 -7.75 3.79 15.90
CA VAL A 147 -8.48 2.51 15.97
C VAL A 147 -7.90 1.48 14.99
N GLN A 148 -7.49 1.91 13.78
CA GLN A 148 -6.86 1.04 12.80
C GLN A 148 -5.54 0.45 13.33
N TYR A 149 -4.67 1.28 13.94
CA TYR A 149 -3.43 0.79 14.55
C TYR A 149 -3.69 -0.09 15.79
N LEU A 150 -4.72 0.20 16.56
CA LEU A 150 -5.13 -0.64 17.69
C LEU A 150 -5.59 -2.02 17.22
N ALA A 151 -6.41 -2.09 16.19
CA ALA A 151 -6.85 -3.35 15.58
C ALA A 151 -5.67 -4.18 15.07
N ALA A 152 -4.71 -3.54 14.39
CA ALA A 152 -3.49 -4.19 13.94
C ALA A 152 -2.62 -4.67 15.10
N LEU A 153 -2.50 -3.89 16.17
CA LEU A 153 -1.77 -4.28 17.38
C LEU A 153 -2.38 -5.54 18.00
N ILE A 154 -3.70 -5.58 18.16
CA ILE A 154 -4.43 -6.74 18.68
C ILE A 154 -4.22 -7.97 17.80
N MET A 155 -4.15 -7.80 16.48
CA MET A 155 -3.91 -8.87 15.53
C MET A 155 -2.46 -9.40 15.60
N PHE A 156 -1.46 -8.52 15.74
CA PHE A 156 -0.06 -8.92 15.76
C PHE A 156 0.42 -9.42 17.12
N LEU A 157 -0.16 -8.95 18.20
CA LEU A 157 0.31 -9.29 19.54
C LEU A 157 0.32 -10.80 19.81
N PRO A 158 -0.75 -11.58 19.54
CA PRO A 158 -0.72 -13.03 19.70
C PRO A 158 0.33 -13.72 18.84
N VAL A 159 0.49 -13.26 17.59
CA VAL A 159 1.48 -13.81 16.66
C VAL A 159 2.90 -13.55 17.18
N ALA A 160 3.19 -12.33 17.61
CA ALA A 160 4.47 -11.98 18.19
C ALA A 160 4.77 -12.79 19.47
N MET A 161 3.80 -12.91 20.37
CA MET A 161 3.98 -13.69 21.60
C MET A 161 4.24 -15.18 21.36
N GLN A 162 3.75 -15.72 20.25
CA GLN A 162 3.90 -17.14 19.94
C GLN A 162 5.17 -17.45 19.12
N PHE A 163 5.58 -16.55 18.24
CA PHE A 163 6.66 -16.81 17.27
C PHE A 163 7.92 -15.99 17.52
N GLU A 164 7.87 -14.94 18.36
CA GLU A 164 9.00 -14.06 18.63
C GLU A 164 9.52 -14.25 20.05
N THR A 165 10.82 -14.07 20.24
CA THR A 165 11.45 -14.13 21.57
C THR A 165 11.08 -12.93 22.45
N MET A 166 10.47 -11.89 21.90
CA MET A 166 10.15 -10.60 22.53
C MET A 166 11.39 -9.87 23.12
N GLN A 167 12.59 -10.34 22.80
CA GLN A 167 13.83 -9.68 23.21
C GLN A 167 14.18 -8.59 22.22
N VAL A 168 14.21 -7.37 22.71
CA VAL A 168 14.54 -6.19 21.88
C VAL A 168 15.93 -5.71 22.26
N GLN A 169 16.83 -5.67 21.29
CA GLN A 169 18.12 -5.02 21.44
C GLN A 169 17.93 -3.52 21.15
N TRP A 170 18.05 -2.70 22.23
CA TRP A 170 17.86 -1.25 22.15
C TRP A 170 19.12 -0.55 21.65
N GLU A 171 19.56 -0.92 20.46
CA GLU A 171 20.67 -0.26 19.77
C GLU A 171 20.20 1.04 19.12
N LEU A 172 21.13 1.96 18.89
CA LEU A 172 20.83 3.26 18.28
C LEU A 172 20.16 3.10 16.91
N GLU A 173 20.62 2.14 16.11
CA GLU A 173 20.08 1.84 14.79
C GLU A 173 18.60 1.40 14.86
N PHE A 174 18.27 0.50 15.80
CA PHE A 174 16.89 0.08 16.04
C PHE A 174 16.00 1.25 16.47
N ILE A 175 16.50 2.09 17.41
CA ILE A 175 15.74 3.26 17.90
C ILE A 175 15.47 4.24 16.75
N LEU A 176 16.47 4.56 15.94
CA LEU A 176 16.33 5.46 14.79
C LEU A 176 15.37 4.88 13.74
N THR A 177 15.44 3.58 13.48
CA THR A 177 14.53 2.89 12.56
C THR A 177 13.08 2.95 13.06
N VAL A 178 12.85 2.67 14.34
CA VAL A 178 11.50 2.75 14.92
C VAL A 178 10.98 4.19 14.89
N LEU A 179 11.79 5.17 15.25
CA LEU A 179 11.42 6.58 15.18
C LEU A 179 11.06 6.99 13.74
N TRP A 180 11.86 6.59 12.75
CA TRP A 180 11.56 6.84 11.35
C TRP A 180 10.22 6.23 10.93
N LEU A 181 10.00 4.96 11.26
CA LEU A 181 8.77 4.23 10.91
C LEU A 181 7.53 4.80 11.60
N VAL A 182 7.65 5.30 12.82
CA VAL A 182 6.52 5.82 13.61
C VAL A 182 6.25 7.29 13.27
N VAL A 183 7.28 8.13 13.33
CA VAL A 183 7.09 9.57 13.18
C VAL A 183 6.99 9.94 11.69
N VAL A 184 7.93 9.50 10.87
CA VAL A 184 7.98 9.93 9.46
C VAL A 184 6.93 9.18 8.64
N LEU A 185 6.92 7.85 8.65
CA LEU A 185 6.03 7.07 7.80
C LEU A 185 4.60 6.98 8.35
N SER A 186 4.41 6.81 9.65
CA SER A 186 3.06 6.64 10.20
C SER A 186 2.38 7.96 10.61
N CYS A 187 3.12 9.02 10.88
CA CYS A 187 2.53 10.30 11.21
C CYS A 187 2.65 11.29 10.05
N VAL A 188 3.86 11.68 9.66
CA VAL A 188 4.05 12.74 8.65
C VAL A 188 3.53 12.30 7.29
N ALA A 189 3.90 11.11 6.79
CA ALA A 189 3.48 10.67 5.46
C ALA A 189 1.96 10.46 5.37
N ILE A 190 1.34 9.89 6.43
CA ILE A 190 -0.13 9.76 6.48
C ILE A 190 -0.80 11.13 6.52
N LEU A 191 -0.36 12.05 7.37
CA LEU A 191 -0.95 13.39 7.43
C LEU A 191 -0.79 14.15 6.11
N LEU A 192 0.37 14.02 5.44
CA LEU A 192 0.58 14.59 4.11
C LEU A 192 -0.35 13.96 3.06
N LEU A 193 -0.50 12.64 3.08
CA LEU A 193 -1.44 11.96 2.18
C LEU A 193 -2.87 12.46 2.39
N LEU A 194 -3.29 12.58 3.63
CA LEU A 194 -4.62 13.08 4.00
C LEU A 194 -4.82 14.53 3.57
N TYR A 195 -3.79 15.38 3.75
CA TYR A 195 -3.81 16.75 3.27
C TYR A 195 -3.93 16.80 1.74
N MET A 196 -3.17 16.00 1.02
CA MET A 196 -3.24 15.90 -0.43
C MET A 196 -4.61 15.40 -0.91
N VAL A 197 -5.20 14.40 -0.27
CA VAL A 197 -6.52 13.88 -0.61
C VAL A 197 -7.62 14.93 -0.39
N ARG A 198 -7.51 15.73 0.66
CA ARG A 198 -8.49 16.81 0.95
C ARG A 198 -8.37 18.00 0.02
N ASN A 199 -7.15 18.44 -0.27
CA ASN A 199 -6.90 19.72 -0.96
C ASN A 199 -6.43 19.55 -2.41
N GLY A 200 -6.02 18.34 -2.81
CA GLY A 200 -5.47 18.04 -4.13
C GLY A 200 -6.50 17.45 -5.09
N ALA A 201 -6.28 17.67 -6.38
CA ALA A 201 -6.99 16.91 -7.39
C ALA A 201 -6.62 15.43 -7.28
N SER A 202 -7.62 14.53 -7.35
CA SER A 202 -7.40 13.08 -7.28
C SER A 202 -6.38 12.56 -8.30
N SER A 203 -6.24 13.25 -9.43
CA SER A 203 -5.23 12.95 -10.45
C SER A 203 -3.80 13.20 -9.98
N SER A 204 -3.57 14.27 -9.20
CA SER A 204 -2.22 14.58 -8.67
C SER A 204 -1.78 13.57 -7.61
N VAL A 205 -2.71 13.11 -6.77
CA VAL A 205 -2.42 12.06 -5.77
C VAL A 205 -2.11 10.74 -6.47
N ALA A 206 -2.91 10.36 -7.48
CA ALA A 206 -2.68 9.14 -8.25
C ALA A 206 -1.31 9.14 -8.96
N SER A 207 -0.86 10.29 -9.50
CA SER A 207 0.42 10.37 -10.19
C SER A 207 1.64 10.13 -9.27
N VAL A 208 1.52 10.40 -7.97
CA VAL A 208 2.59 10.09 -7.00
C VAL A 208 2.80 8.59 -6.84
N PHE A 209 1.73 7.79 -6.95
CA PHE A 209 1.84 6.34 -6.85
C PHE A 209 2.63 5.69 -7.98
N TYR A 210 2.75 6.35 -9.16
CA TYR A 210 3.60 5.84 -10.25
C TYR A 210 5.09 5.90 -9.93
N LEU A 211 5.48 6.79 -9.03
CA LEU A 211 6.87 6.92 -8.60
C LEU A 211 7.27 5.87 -7.56
N VAL A 212 6.30 5.21 -6.90
CA VAL A 212 6.58 4.26 -5.83
C VAL A 212 7.48 3.09 -6.30
N PRO A 213 7.15 2.32 -7.35
CA PRO A 213 8.00 1.21 -7.75
C PRO A 213 9.44 1.63 -8.12
N PRO A 214 9.66 2.64 -8.98
CA PRO A 214 11.03 3.03 -9.33
C PRO A 214 11.82 3.62 -8.17
N THR A 215 11.18 4.43 -7.31
CA THR A 215 11.86 4.98 -6.13
C THR A 215 12.22 3.91 -5.12
N THR A 216 11.35 2.92 -4.90
CA THR A 216 11.65 1.80 -3.99
C THR A 216 12.76 0.92 -4.56
N ALA A 217 12.78 0.66 -5.86
CA ALA A 217 13.85 -0.10 -6.50
C ALA A 217 15.21 0.60 -6.35
N ILE A 218 15.27 1.93 -6.55
CA ILE A 218 16.49 2.72 -6.33
C ILE A 218 16.92 2.67 -4.86
N GLN A 219 15.98 2.82 -3.93
CA GLN A 219 16.27 2.75 -2.49
C GLN A 219 16.76 1.36 -2.08
N ALA A 220 16.15 0.29 -2.59
CA ALA A 220 16.56 -1.08 -2.33
C ALA A 220 17.97 -1.37 -2.87
N TRP A 221 18.30 -0.87 -4.05
CA TRP A 221 19.66 -0.94 -4.58
C TRP A 221 20.67 -0.20 -3.71
N LEU A 222 20.36 1.04 -3.28
CA LEU A 222 21.25 1.85 -2.47
C LEU A 222 21.43 1.33 -1.03
N ALA A 223 20.33 0.86 -0.40
CA ALA A 223 20.34 0.48 1.00
C ALA A 223 20.72 -0.98 1.25
N PHE A 224 20.36 -1.88 0.34
CA PHE A 224 20.48 -3.32 0.52
C PHE A 224 21.36 -3.99 -0.56
N GLY A 225 21.85 -3.23 -1.54
CA GLY A 225 22.61 -3.76 -2.67
C GLY A 225 21.78 -4.66 -3.59
N GLU A 226 20.44 -4.56 -3.55
CA GLU A 226 19.58 -5.34 -4.42
C GLU A 226 19.87 -5.02 -5.90
N SER A 227 20.23 -6.03 -6.67
CA SER A 227 20.48 -5.89 -8.11
C SER A 227 19.38 -6.54 -8.93
N PHE A 228 19.02 -5.87 -10.02
CA PHE A 228 18.07 -6.39 -10.99
C PHE A 228 18.80 -6.62 -12.30
N ASP A 229 18.54 -7.75 -12.94
CA ASP A 229 18.99 -7.99 -14.30
C ASP A 229 18.17 -7.16 -15.30
N TRP A 230 18.57 -7.17 -16.56
CA TRP A 230 17.87 -6.43 -17.61
C TRP A 230 16.40 -6.83 -17.77
N MET A 231 16.07 -8.09 -17.49
CA MET A 231 14.72 -8.60 -17.53
C MET A 231 13.87 -8.00 -16.39
N GLY A 232 14.43 -7.95 -15.18
CA GLY A 232 13.82 -7.31 -14.03
C GLY A 232 13.59 -5.82 -14.25
N ILE A 233 14.60 -5.08 -14.74
CA ILE A 233 14.47 -3.64 -15.06
C ILE A 233 13.36 -3.41 -16.09
N SER A 234 13.34 -4.20 -17.16
CA SER A 234 12.30 -4.10 -18.20
C SER A 234 10.92 -4.38 -17.64
N GLY A 235 10.79 -5.36 -16.74
CA GLY A 235 9.56 -5.67 -16.03
C GLY A 235 9.07 -4.53 -15.15
N PHE A 236 9.98 -3.84 -14.44
CA PHE A 236 9.64 -2.64 -13.65
C PHE A 236 9.09 -1.51 -14.54
N VAL A 237 9.74 -1.25 -15.68
CA VAL A 237 9.29 -0.21 -16.63
C VAL A 237 7.91 -0.54 -17.19
N LEU A 238 7.69 -1.80 -17.55
CA LEU A 238 6.37 -2.26 -18.02
C LEU A 238 5.30 -2.12 -16.93
N ALA A 239 5.60 -2.53 -15.70
CA ALA A 239 4.66 -2.41 -14.58
C ALA A 239 4.32 -0.94 -14.28
N ALA A 240 5.31 -0.03 -14.26
CA ALA A 240 5.08 1.40 -14.07
C ALA A 240 4.22 1.99 -15.21
N THR A 241 4.48 1.60 -16.44
CA THR A 241 3.69 1.99 -17.62
C THR A 241 2.25 1.47 -17.52
N ALA A 242 2.07 0.23 -17.06
CA ALA A 242 0.77 -0.38 -16.85
C ALA A 242 -0.07 0.40 -15.84
N VAL A 243 0.51 0.74 -14.70
CA VAL A 243 -0.16 1.55 -13.67
C VAL A 243 -0.57 2.91 -14.25
N TYR A 244 0.32 3.57 -14.99
CA TYR A 244 0.01 4.84 -15.66
C TYR A 244 -1.20 4.71 -16.61
N LEU A 245 -1.24 3.68 -17.46
CA LEU A 245 -2.33 3.47 -18.43
C LEU A 245 -3.67 3.18 -17.75
N VAL A 246 -3.66 2.43 -16.65
CA VAL A 246 -4.88 2.07 -15.90
C VAL A 246 -5.45 3.28 -15.16
N VAL A 247 -4.60 4.08 -14.52
CA VAL A 247 -5.05 5.18 -13.65
C VAL A 247 -5.30 6.48 -14.42
N LYS A 248 -4.73 6.64 -15.62
CA LYS A 248 -4.92 7.85 -16.44
C LYS A 248 -6.42 8.07 -16.69
N LYS A 249 -6.98 9.07 -16.01
CA LYS A 249 -8.38 9.49 -16.22
C LYS A 249 -8.55 10.00 -17.65
N PRO A 250 -9.70 9.71 -18.31
CA PRO A 250 -10.04 10.34 -19.58
C PRO A 250 -10.13 11.86 -19.38
N ASP A 251 -9.55 12.61 -20.30
CA ASP A 251 -9.77 14.04 -20.41
C ASP A 251 -11.27 14.32 -20.47
N LEU A 252 -11.79 14.96 -19.42
CA LEU A 252 -13.21 15.37 -19.35
C LEU A 252 -13.56 16.42 -20.42
N THR A 253 -12.59 16.93 -21.15
CA THR A 253 -12.75 17.91 -22.22
C THR A 253 -13.57 17.34 -23.38
N ILE A 254 -13.45 16.03 -23.68
CA ILE A 254 -14.19 15.41 -24.78
C ILE A 254 -15.67 15.21 -24.44
N LYS A 255 -16.03 14.93 -23.16
CA LYS A 255 -17.43 14.81 -22.74
C LYS A 255 -18.19 16.14 -22.73
N LYS A 256 -17.53 17.28 -22.55
CA LYS A 256 -18.14 18.60 -22.68
C LYS A 256 -18.40 18.99 -24.14
N ALA A 257 -17.50 18.64 -25.05
CA ALA A 257 -17.67 18.94 -26.49
C ALA A 257 -18.88 18.19 -27.07
N ILE A 258 -19.07 16.92 -26.73
CA ILE A 258 -20.21 16.13 -27.22
C ILE A 258 -21.55 16.61 -26.63
N LYS A 259 -21.56 17.12 -25.40
CA LYS A 259 -22.81 17.60 -24.75
C LYS A 259 -23.25 18.97 -25.26
N THR A 260 -22.33 19.75 -25.88
CA THR A 260 -22.64 21.07 -26.48
C THR A 260 -23.08 20.97 -27.94
N GLU A 261 -22.92 19.81 -28.58
CA GLU A 261 -23.33 19.59 -29.99
C GLU A 261 -24.76 19.02 -30.12
N TYR A 262 -25.37 18.65 -28.99
CA TYR A 262 -26.73 18.08 -28.93
C TYR A 262 -27.71 18.88 -28.05
N THR A 263 -27.39 20.11 -27.66
CA THR A 263 -28.29 21.11 -27.10
C THR A 263 -28.37 22.36 -27.99
#